data_70166bcf5a06393717ea121c8768c3f2
#
_entry.id   70166bcf5a06393717ea121c8768c3f2
#
_cell.length_a   1.000
_cell.length_b   1.000
_cell.length_c   1.000
_cell.angle_alpha   90.00
_cell.angle_beta   90.00
_cell.angle_gamma   90.00
#
_symmetry.space_group_name_H-M   'P 1'
#
loop_
_entity.id
_entity.type
_entity.pdbx_description
1 polymer ?
#
loop_
_entity_poly.entity_id
_entity_poly.type
_entity_poly.pdbx_seq_one_letter_code
_entity_poly.pdbx_strand_id
1 'polypeptide(L)'
;IAQIGRAIGEPNLRVNWINGTTPQRLQMVAEGKADLECANTTQTLSRLANVDFSNLVFIDAAGLVVRHASPIHRIADVAGRKIAVLKGTTTESRLNAWLKSKSIAATVVPVDTPATALAMLDSGEADAFANDKIRLVGLVAQAKDPKAYAMLAEEFSYEPYAFALPRGDSALRLEVNRALTQVYVSGEIETSFSQWLGAFGRATGLLAAMDLLNAIPD
;
A
#
# COMPACT_ATOMS: atom_id res chain seq x y z
N ILE A 1 9.07 -2.04 15.19
CA ILE A 1 10.45 -1.66 15.60
C ILE A 1 10.69 -2.02 17.07
N ALA A 2 9.85 -1.61 18.03
CA ALA A 2 10.06 -1.91 19.46
C ALA A 2 10.16 -3.42 19.74
N GLN A 3 9.33 -4.23 19.09
CA GLN A 3 9.39 -5.70 19.18
C GLN A 3 10.69 -6.25 18.60
N ILE A 4 11.13 -5.74 17.44
CA ILE A 4 12.42 -6.11 16.83
C ILE A 4 13.56 -5.78 17.79
N GLY A 5 13.59 -4.57 18.34
CA GLY A 5 14.62 -4.17 19.32
C GLY A 5 14.69 -5.12 20.52
N ARG A 6 13.54 -5.53 21.07
CA ARG A 6 13.51 -6.53 22.16
C ARG A 6 14.05 -7.88 21.72
N ALA A 7 13.69 -8.34 20.52
CA ALA A 7 14.09 -9.64 20.00
C ALA A 7 15.62 -9.75 19.79
N ILE A 8 16.26 -8.65 19.36
CA ILE A 8 17.73 -8.60 19.17
C ILE A 8 18.50 -8.14 20.40
N GLY A 9 17.85 -7.95 21.56
CA GLY A 9 18.50 -7.50 22.79
C GLY A 9 18.81 -6.01 22.87
N GLU A 10 18.25 -5.20 21.97
CA GLU A 10 18.44 -3.74 21.90
C GLU A 10 17.11 -2.99 22.18
N PRO A 11 16.60 -2.99 23.42
CA PRO A 11 15.27 -2.43 23.72
C PRO A 11 15.16 -0.94 23.43
N ASN A 12 16.27 -0.22 23.34
CA ASN A 12 16.38 1.21 23.03
C ASN A 12 16.90 1.44 21.60
N LEU A 13 16.58 0.54 20.68
CA LEU A 13 17.01 0.63 19.29
C LEU A 13 16.74 2.02 18.69
N ARG A 14 17.80 2.67 18.22
CA ARG A 14 17.66 3.96 17.53
C ARG A 14 17.24 3.73 16.08
N VAL A 15 16.25 4.51 15.63
CA VAL A 15 15.72 4.41 14.27
C VAL A 15 16.03 5.69 13.51
N ASN A 16 16.71 5.55 12.38
CA ASN A 16 16.92 6.63 11.41
C ASN A 16 15.86 6.51 10.31
N TRP A 17 14.98 7.50 10.21
CA TRP A 17 13.94 7.50 9.20
C TRP A 17 14.42 8.14 7.90
N ILE A 18 14.29 7.43 6.78
CA ILE A 18 14.65 7.89 5.43
C ILE A 18 13.39 7.89 4.57
N ASN A 19 13.06 9.04 3.99
CA ASN A 19 11.91 9.17 3.10
C ASN A 19 12.29 8.93 1.64
N GLY A 20 11.33 8.45 0.84
CA GLY A 20 11.51 8.23 -0.59
C GLY A 20 10.26 7.71 -1.28
N THR A 21 10.23 7.76 -2.60
CA THR A 21 9.22 7.09 -3.43
C THR A 21 9.37 5.57 -3.32
N THR A 22 8.34 4.79 -3.69
CA THR A 22 8.42 3.32 -3.61
C THR A 22 9.64 2.73 -4.34
N PRO A 23 9.97 3.12 -5.59
CA PRO A 23 11.20 2.63 -6.23
C PRO A 23 12.48 2.99 -5.47
N GLN A 24 12.58 4.22 -4.96
CA GLN A 24 13.75 4.67 -4.19
C GLN A 24 13.93 3.88 -2.90
N ARG A 25 12.84 3.63 -2.15
CA ARG A 25 12.88 2.87 -0.90
C ARG A 25 13.37 1.43 -1.13
N LEU A 26 12.82 0.74 -2.14
CA LEU A 26 13.27 -0.61 -2.50
C LEU A 26 14.72 -0.64 -2.95
N GLN A 27 15.17 0.37 -3.72
CA GLN A 27 16.57 0.49 -4.12
C GLN A 27 17.49 0.69 -2.90
N MET A 28 17.11 1.55 -1.95
CA MET A 28 17.89 1.76 -0.72
C MET A 28 18.07 0.47 0.08
N VAL A 29 17.03 -0.36 0.19
CA VAL A 29 17.14 -1.67 0.84
C VAL A 29 18.04 -2.61 0.04
N ALA A 30 17.86 -2.71 -1.28
CA ALA A 30 18.67 -3.56 -2.15
C ALA A 30 20.17 -3.20 -2.13
N GLU A 31 20.50 -1.92 -1.91
CA GLU A 31 21.87 -1.39 -1.84
C GLU A 31 22.44 -1.38 -0.41
N GLY A 32 21.70 -1.85 0.60
CA GLY A 32 22.12 -1.82 1.99
C GLY A 32 22.20 -0.42 2.61
N LYS A 33 21.51 0.56 2.02
CA LYS A 33 21.39 1.93 2.57
C LYS A 33 20.27 2.08 3.59
N ALA A 34 19.38 1.10 3.63
CA ALA A 34 18.32 0.95 4.63
C ALA A 34 18.20 -0.53 5.01
N ASP A 35 18.02 -0.80 6.29
CA ASP A 35 17.90 -2.15 6.83
C ASP A 35 16.48 -2.72 6.65
N LEU A 36 15.48 -1.84 6.63
CA LEU A 36 14.08 -2.23 6.57
C LEU A 36 13.25 -1.14 5.88
N GLU A 37 12.40 -1.54 4.96
CA GLU A 37 11.36 -0.68 4.39
C GLU A 37 10.03 -1.01 5.03
N CYS A 38 9.47 -0.05 5.79
CA CYS A 38 8.21 -0.15 6.51
C CYS A 38 7.17 0.78 5.89
N ALA A 39 6.58 0.38 4.76
CA ALA A 39 5.52 1.16 4.12
C ALA A 39 4.47 0.22 3.48
N ASN A 40 3.57 0.81 2.69
CA ASN A 40 2.58 0.08 1.91
C ASN A 40 3.21 -0.52 0.64
N THR A 41 4.20 -1.38 0.80
CA THR A 41 4.92 -1.98 -0.33
C THR A 41 4.39 -3.36 -0.63
N THR A 42 3.81 -3.51 -1.82
CA THR A 42 3.28 -4.78 -2.31
C THR A 42 4.41 -5.78 -2.55
N GLN A 43 4.34 -6.95 -1.96
CA GLN A 43 5.20 -8.06 -2.30
C GLN A 43 4.85 -8.57 -3.70
N THR A 44 5.86 -8.64 -4.57
CA THR A 44 5.72 -9.21 -5.92
C THR A 44 6.91 -10.09 -6.28
N LEU A 45 6.70 -11.04 -7.19
CA LEU A 45 7.81 -11.92 -7.65
C LEU A 45 8.94 -11.11 -8.29
N SER A 46 8.63 -10.03 -9.02
CA SER A 46 9.65 -9.17 -9.61
C SER A 46 10.48 -8.42 -8.57
N ARG A 47 9.87 -7.98 -7.47
CA ARG A 47 10.58 -7.33 -6.36
C ARG A 47 11.43 -8.30 -5.55
N LEU A 48 10.96 -9.55 -5.39
CA LEU A 48 11.72 -10.63 -4.77
C LEU A 48 13.03 -10.97 -5.49
N ALA A 49 13.20 -10.54 -6.73
CA ALA A 49 14.48 -10.66 -7.43
C ALA A 49 15.59 -9.78 -6.79
N ASN A 50 15.22 -8.69 -6.12
CA ASN A 50 16.17 -7.68 -5.62
C ASN A 50 16.17 -7.54 -4.10
N VAL A 51 15.05 -7.83 -3.42
CA VAL A 51 14.87 -7.73 -1.97
C VAL A 51 14.14 -8.96 -1.44
N ASP A 52 14.28 -9.24 -0.16
CA ASP A 52 13.40 -10.19 0.54
C ASP A 52 12.22 -9.44 1.17
N PHE A 53 11.22 -10.20 1.62
CA PHE A 53 10.06 -9.67 2.31
C PHE A 53 9.81 -10.42 3.62
N SER A 54 9.24 -9.71 4.59
CA SER A 54 8.68 -10.28 5.81
C SER A 54 7.42 -11.10 5.52
N ASN A 55 6.83 -11.69 6.55
CA ASN A 55 5.43 -12.07 6.53
C ASN A 55 4.55 -10.86 6.15
N LEU A 56 3.36 -11.12 5.62
CA LEU A 56 2.43 -10.05 5.24
C LEU A 56 2.03 -9.24 6.47
N VAL A 57 1.88 -7.93 6.27
CA VAL A 57 1.44 -6.99 7.32
C VAL A 57 0.07 -6.38 7.03
N PHE A 58 -0.37 -6.42 5.78
CA PHE A 58 -1.68 -5.93 5.38
C PHE A 58 -2.08 -6.51 4.01
N ILE A 59 -3.37 -6.53 3.73
CA ILE A 59 -3.91 -6.85 2.41
C ILE A 59 -4.80 -5.71 1.98
N ASP A 60 -4.48 -5.12 0.84
CA ASP A 60 -5.24 -4.06 0.22
C ASP A 60 -5.57 -4.41 -1.23
N ALA A 61 -6.29 -3.52 -1.90
CA ALA A 61 -6.57 -3.57 -3.32
C ALA A 61 -6.48 -2.16 -3.91
N ALA A 62 -6.14 -2.05 -5.18
CA ALA A 62 -6.19 -0.77 -5.88
C ALA A 62 -7.60 -0.48 -6.40
N GLY A 63 -8.00 0.78 -6.26
CA GLY A 63 -9.27 1.32 -6.72
C GLY A 63 -9.11 2.70 -7.33
N LEU A 64 -10.25 3.36 -7.55
CA LEU A 64 -10.31 4.71 -8.09
C LEU A 64 -11.05 5.64 -7.14
N VAL A 65 -10.54 6.86 -7.02
CA VAL A 65 -11.28 8.01 -6.51
C VAL A 65 -11.56 8.98 -7.66
N VAL A 66 -12.75 9.55 -7.64
CA VAL A 66 -13.24 10.52 -8.63
C VAL A 66 -13.85 11.72 -7.91
N ARG A 67 -14.13 12.81 -8.62
CA ARG A 67 -14.97 13.89 -8.08
C ARG A 67 -16.40 13.39 -7.85
N HIS A 68 -17.02 13.78 -6.76
CA HIS A 68 -18.41 13.36 -6.43
C HIS A 68 -19.41 13.65 -7.56
N ALA A 69 -19.24 14.75 -8.28
CA ALA A 69 -20.05 15.11 -9.43
C ALA A 69 -19.64 14.41 -10.75
N SER A 70 -18.68 13.48 -10.70
CA SER A 70 -18.21 12.76 -11.88
C SER A 70 -19.29 11.79 -12.40
N PRO A 71 -19.41 11.61 -13.72
CA PRO A 71 -20.26 10.58 -14.31
C PRO A 71 -19.67 9.17 -14.23
N ILE A 72 -18.48 9.02 -13.64
CA ILE A 72 -17.79 7.73 -13.47
C ILE A 72 -18.31 7.07 -12.18
N HIS A 73 -19.05 5.98 -12.30
CA HIS A 73 -19.63 5.22 -11.18
C HIS A 73 -19.02 3.81 -11.06
N ARG A 74 -18.40 3.32 -12.14
CA ARG A 74 -17.71 2.02 -12.21
C ARG A 74 -16.37 2.21 -12.91
N ILE A 75 -15.44 1.28 -12.67
CA ILE A 75 -14.12 1.36 -13.34
C ILE A 75 -14.26 1.29 -14.87
N ALA A 76 -15.26 0.61 -15.40
CA ALA A 76 -15.52 0.55 -16.84
C ALA A 76 -15.88 1.92 -17.47
N ASP A 77 -16.37 2.86 -16.69
CA ASP A 77 -16.81 4.18 -17.19
C ASP A 77 -15.61 5.12 -17.50
N VAL A 78 -14.36 4.65 -17.27
CA VAL A 78 -13.14 5.43 -17.57
C VAL A 78 -12.76 5.42 -19.06
N ALA A 79 -13.54 4.82 -19.93
CA ALA A 79 -13.28 4.85 -21.38
C ALA A 79 -13.20 6.29 -21.90
N GLY A 80 -12.12 6.63 -22.61
CA GLY A 80 -11.84 7.99 -23.11
C GLY A 80 -11.42 9.00 -22.03
N ARG A 81 -11.22 8.57 -20.78
CA ARG A 81 -10.89 9.42 -19.63
C ARG A 81 -9.40 9.41 -19.30
N LYS A 82 -8.98 10.37 -18.50
CA LYS A 82 -7.62 10.49 -17.97
C LYS A 82 -7.58 10.01 -16.52
N ILE A 83 -6.69 9.08 -16.23
CA ILE A 83 -6.52 8.49 -14.88
C ILE A 83 -5.12 8.83 -14.38
N ALA A 84 -5.02 9.67 -13.35
CA ALA A 84 -3.76 9.89 -12.65
C ALA A 84 -3.37 8.65 -11.87
N VAL A 85 -2.07 8.33 -11.78
CA VAL A 85 -1.53 7.23 -10.99
C VAL A 85 -0.12 7.54 -10.54
N LEU A 86 0.32 7.03 -9.39
CA LEU A 86 1.71 7.21 -8.93
C LEU A 86 2.66 6.40 -9.80
N LYS A 87 3.68 7.06 -10.34
CA LYS A 87 4.70 6.47 -11.19
C LYS A 87 5.50 5.37 -10.46
N GLY A 88 5.76 4.26 -11.15
CA GLY A 88 6.60 3.17 -10.67
C GLY A 88 5.96 2.30 -9.58
N THR A 89 4.63 2.37 -9.42
CA THR A 89 3.88 1.56 -8.48
C THR A 89 3.29 0.30 -9.11
N THR A 90 2.91 -0.67 -8.28
CA THR A 90 2.12 -1.84 -8.71
C THR A 90 0.76 -1.40 -9.24
N THR A 91 0.15 -0.37 -8.64
CA THR A 91 -1.12 0.23 -9.08
C THR A 91 -1.05 0.68 -10.53
N GLU A 92 0.03 1.39 -10.94
CA GLU A 92 0.24 1.80 -12.35
C GLU A 92 0.28 0.60 -13.29
N SER A 93 1.10 -0.40 -12.96
CA SER A 93 1.26 -1.61 -13.77
C SER A 93 -0.04 -2.42 -13.86
N ARG A 94 -0.75 -2.57 -12.74
CA ARG A 94 -2.03 -3.30 -12.66
C ARG A 94 -3.15 -2.58 -13.39
N LEU A 95 -3.22 -1.24 -13.28
CA LEU A 95 -4.19 -0.42 -14.02
C LEU A 95 -4.03 -0.62 -15.52
N ASN A 96 -2.79 -0.48 -16.04
CA ASN A 96 -2.50 -0.68 -17.45
C ASN A 96 -2.87 -2.10 -17.93
N ALA A 97 -2.52 -3.12 -17.16
CA ALA A 97 -2.85 -4.51 -17.46
C ALA A 97 -4.37 -4.74 -17.45
N TRP A 98 -5.07 -4.18 -16.46
CA TRP A 98 -6.52 -4.30 -16.34
C TRP A 98 -7.25 -3.61 -17.51
N LEU A 99 -6.90 -2.37 -17.83
CA LEU A 99 -7.47 -1.62 -18.97
C LEU A 99 -7.29 -2.40 -20.29
N LYS A 100 -6.07 -2.94 -20.50
CA LYS A 100 -5.78 -3.78 -21.67
C LYS A 100 -6.64 -5.04 -21.69
N SER A 101 -6.78 -5.75 -20.57
CA SER A 101 -7.55 -7.00 -20.46
C SER A 101 -9.05 -6.81 -20.72
N LYS A 102 -9.57 -5.61 -20.41
CA LYS A 102 -10.97 -5.23 -20.62
C LYS A 102 -11.20 -4.49 -21.94
N SER A 103 -10.14 -4.26 -22.73
CA SER A 103 -10.19 -3.47 -23.97
C SER A 103 -10.77 -2.05 -23.76
N ILE A 104 -10.45 -1.44 -22.61
CA ILE A 104 -10.88 -0.09 -22.26
C ILE A 104 -9.79 0.89 -22.67
N ALA A 105 -10.11 1.80 -23.60
CA ALA A 105 -9.22 2.89 -23.99
C ALA A 105 -9.34 4.05 -23.00
N ALA A 106 -8.35 4.20 -22.11
CA ALA A 106 -8.20 5.32 -21.20
C ALA A 106 -6.75 5.83 -21.22
N THR A 107 -6.54 7.10 -20.87
CA THR A 107 -5.20 7.70 -20.81
C THR A 107 -4.70 7.60 -19.37
N VAL A 108 -3.68 6.80 -19.12
CA VAL A 108 -3.00 6.73 -17.82
C VAL A 108 -1.96 7.85 -17.75
N VAL A 109 -2.02 8.68 -16.71
CA VAL A 109 -1.15 9.84 -16.49
C VAL A 109 -0.30 9.59 -15.24
N PRO A 110 0.98 9.18 -15.37
CA PRO A 110 1.86 9.00 -14.23
C PRO A 110 2.21 10.33 -13.57
N VAL A 111 2.12 10.38 -12.24
CA VAL A 111 2.48 11.54 -11.41
C VAL A 111 3.45 11.14 -10.30
N ASP A 112 4.20 12.10 -9.76
CA ASP A 112 5.21 11.82 -8.74
C ASP A 112 4.64 11.80 -7.32
N THR A 113 3.56 12.55 -7.07
CA THR A 113 2.99 12.68 -5.71
C THR A 113 1.47 12.53 -5.69
N PRO A 114 0.90 12.03 -4.58
CA PRO A 114 -0.55 11.99 -4.39
C PRO A 114 -1.19 13.39 -4.41
N ALA A 115 -0.48 14.41 -3.93
CA ALA A 115 -0.97 15.79 -3.95
C ALA A 115 -1.16 16.29 -5.37
N THR A 116 -0.22 15.98 -6.28
CA THR A 116 -0.35 16.28 -7.71
C THR A 116 -1.58 15.59 -8.31
N ALA A 117 -1.81 14.30 -7.99
CA ALA A 117 -2.96 13.56 -8.49
C ALA A 117 -4.30 14.18 -8.04
N LEU A 118 -4.41 14.57 -6.76
CA LEU A 118 -5.61 15.24 -6.24
C LEU A 118 -5.80 16.63 -6.88
N ALA A 119 -4.73 17.40 -7.06
CA ALA A 119 -4.81 18.69 -7.74
C ALA A 119 -5.31 18.54 -9.19
N MET A 120 -4.88 17.49 -9.90
CA MET A 120 -5.38 17.20 -11.25
C MET A 120 -6.87 16.82 -11.26
N LEU A 121 -7.35 16.11 -10.23
CA LEU A 121 -8.80 15.87 -10.07
C LEU A 121 -9.55 17.15 -9.80
N ASP A 122 -9.01 18.05 -8.98
CA ASP A 122 -9.65 19.32 -8.63
C ASP A 122 -9.72 20.29 -9.81
N SER A 123 -8.68 20.31 -10.63
CA SER A 123 -8.63 21.15 -11.85
C SER A 123 -9.39 20.55 -13.05
N GLY A 124 -9.74 19.25 -13.00
CA GLY A 124 -10.31 18.53 -14.13
C GLY A 124 -9.30 18.11 -15.19
N GLU A 125 -7.99 18.19 -14.89
CA GLU A 125 -6.93 17.66 -15.75
C GLU A 125 -6.92 16.13 -15.77
N ALA A 126 -7.38 15.49 -14.70
CA ALA A 126 -7.67 14.07 -14.61
C ALA A 126 -9.11 13.83 -14.18
N ASP A 127 -9.73 12.77 -14.71
CA ASP A 127 -11.10 12.37 -14.39
C ASP A 127 -11.15 11.41 -13.18
N ALA A 128 -10.06 10.66 -12.94
CA ALA A 128 -9.92 9.71 -11.84
C ALA A 128 -8.47 9.69 -11.32
N PHE A 129 -8.30 9.25 -10.07
CA PHE A 129 -6.99 8.94 -9.49
C PHE A 129 -7.00 7.50 -8.99
N ALA A 130 -6.05 6.69 -9.49
CA ALA A 130 -5.85 5.30 -9.13
C ALA A 130 -4.77 5.17 -8.04
N ASN A 131 -5.10 4.51 -6.95
CA ASN A 131 -4.16 4.15 -5.88
C ASN A 131 -4.73 2.99 -5.05
N ASP A 132 -3.95 2.50 -4.10
CA ASP A 132 -4.38 1.55 -3.10
C ASP A 132 -5.52 2.17 -2.26
N LYS A 133 -6.57 1.41 -2.00
CA LYS A 133 -7.82 1.94 -1.40
C LYS A 133 -7.58 2.56 -0.03
N ILE A 134 -6.76 1.92 0.81
CA ILE A 134 -6.45 2.47 2.14
C ILE A 134 -5.76 3.84 2.05
N ARG A 135 -4.92 4.04 1.03
CA ARG A 135 -4.28 5.34 0.77
C ARG A 135 -5.27 6.38 0.26
N LEU A 136 -6.16 5.98 -0.66
CA LEU A 136 -7.22 6.88 -1.16
C LEU A 136 -8.10 7.35 -0.02
N VAL A 137 -8.51 6.45 0.88
CA VAL A 137 -9.28 6.78 2.08
C VAL A 137 -8.57 7.84 2.92
N GLY A 138 -7.29 7.62 3.24
CA GLY A 138 -6.51 8.57 4.04
C GLY A 138 -6.32 9.93 3.35
N LEU A 139 -6.09 9.93 2.04
CA LEU A 139 -5.93 11.17 1.26
C LEU A 139 -7.23 11.97 1.18
N VAL A 140 -8.35 11.30 0.92
CA VAL A 140 -9.67 11.94 0.87
C VAL A 140 -10.06 12.49 2.25
N ALA A 141 -9.81 11.74 3.32
CA ALA A 141 -10.11 12.19 4.68
C ALA A 141 -9.34 13.47 5.08
N GLN A 142 -8.14 13.67 4.52
CA GLN A 142 -7.30 14.84 4.76
C GLN A 142 -7.51 15.97 3.74
N ALA A 143 -8.34 15.76 2.72
CA ALA A 143 -8.63 16.78 1.72
C ALA A 143 -9.41 17.96 2.35
N LYS A 144 -9.29 19.13 1.74
CA LYS A 144 -10.00 20.34 2.18
C LYS A 144 -11.53 20.16 2.24
N ASP A 145 -12.07 19.42 1.29
CA ASP A 145 -13.48 19.00 1.24
C ASP A 145 -13.56 17.51 0.91
N PRO A 146 -13.58 16.63 1.91
CA PRO A 146 -13.69 15.17 1.69
C PRO A 146 -14.95 14.77 0.90
N LYS A 147 -16.05 15.53 1.03
CA LYS A 147 -17.32 15.23 0.34
C LYS A 147 -17.27 15.53 -1.15
N ALA A 148 -16.26 16.26 -1.61
CA ALA A 148 -16.06 16.54 -3.03
C ALA A 148 -15.58 15.30 -3.82
N TYR A 149 -15.24 14.22 -3.14
CA TYR A 149 -14.72 13.00 -3.75
C TYR A 149 -15.63 11.80 -3.49
N ALA A 150 -15.61 10.86 -4.41
CA ALA A 150 -16.27 9.56 -4.28
C ALA A 150 -15.27 8.44 -4.62
N MET A 151 -15.21 7.43 -3.76
CA MET A 151 -14.43 6.22 -4.04
C MET A 151 -15.33 5.21 -4.75
N LEU A 152 -14.83 4.61 -5.83
CA LEU A 152 -15.54 3.52 -6.48
C LEU A 152 -15.49 2.26 -5.62
N ALA A 153 -16.57 1.50 -5.61
CA ALA A 153 -16.65 0.24 -4.85
C ALA A 153 -15.73 -0.83 -5.44
N GLU A 154 -15.54 -0.82 -6.77
CA GLU A 154 -14.77 -1.82 -7.51
C GLU A 154 -13.27 -1.72 -7.25
N GLU A 155 -12.59 -2.84 -7.46
CA GLU A 155 -11.15 -3.04 -7.31
C GLU A 155 -10.59 -3.69 -8.57
N PHE A 156 -9.32 -3.41 -8.89
CA PHE A 156 -8.67 -3.97 -10.07
C PHE A 156 -7.35 -4.69 -9.77
N SER A 157 -6.94 -4.75 -8.50
CA SER A 157 -5.74 -5.48 -8.08
C SER A 157 -5.88 -6.09 -6.70
N TYR A 158 -4.91 -6.94 -6.36
CA TYR A 158 -4.65 -7.49 -5.05
C TYR A 158 -3.26 -7.03 -4.63
N GLU A 159 -3.16 -6.41 -3.46
CA GLU A 159 -1.95 -5.76 -2.97
C GLU A 159 -1.57 -6.31 -1.58
N PRO A 160 -0.83 -7.42 -1.52
CA PRO A 160 -0.29 -7.95 -0.27
C PRO A 160 0.92 -7.13 0.17
N TYR A 161 0.81 -6.42 1.29
CA TYR A 161 1.91 -5.63 1.83
C TYR A 161 2.78 -6.44 2.75
N ALA A 162 4.09 -6.25 2.62
CA ALA A 162 5.10 -6.78 3.52
C ALA A 162 6.26 -5.79 3.65
N PHE A 163 7.02 -5.88 4.71
CA PHE A 163 8.23 -5.09 4.87
C PHE A 163 9.33 -5.65 3.96
N ALA A 164 10.01 -4.78 3.20
CA ALA A 164 11.13 -5.21 2.39
C ALA A 164 12.44 -5.18 3.21
N LEU A 165 13.26 -6.19 2.99
CA LEU A 165 14.54 -6.42 3.68
C LEU A 165 15.66 -6.68 2.66
N PRO A 166 16.94 -6.50 3.03
CA PRO A 166 18.06 -6.88 2.21
C PRO A 166 17.97 -8.37 1.81
N ARG A 167 18.24 -8.62 0.54
CA ARG A 167 18.13 -9.97 0.00
C ARG A 167 19.18 -10.91 0.65
N GLY A 168 18.72 -12.06 1.10
CA GLY A 168 19.57 -13.09 1.72
C GLY A 168 19.88 -12.86 3.19
N ASP A 169 19.42 -11.75 3.81
CA ASP A 169 19.53 -11.54 5.25
C ASP A 169 18.43 -12.33 5.99
N SER A 170 18.65 -13.64 6.07
CA SER A 170 17.72 -14.56 6.73
C SER A 170 17.63 -14.32 8.24
N ALA A 171 18.69 -13.82 8.88
CA ALA A 171 18.72 -13.53 10.30
C ALA A 171 17.82 -12.34 10.63
N LEU A 172 17.98 -11.21 9.95
CA LEU A 172 17.11 -10.05 10.13
C LEU A 172 15.67 -10.39 9.80
N ARG A 173 15.42 -11.11 8.69
CA ARG A 173 14.06 -11.53 8.31
C ARG A 173 13.40 -12.40 9.38
N LEU A 174 14.13 -13.30 10.01
CA LEU A 174 13.62 -14.14 11.11
C LEU A 174 13.20 -13.28 12.30
N GLU A 175 14.01 -12.32 12.71
CA GLU A 175 13.69 -11.45 13.84
C GLU A 175 12.50 -10.51 13.53
N VAL A 176 12.39 -9.99 12.31
CA VAL A 176 11.24 -9.22 11.87
C VAL A 176 9.97 -10.08 11.90
N ASN A 177 10.04 -11.32 11.40
CA ASN A 177 8.89 -12.23 11.40
C ASN A 177 8.50 -12.67 12.82
N ARG A 178 9.45 -12.91 13.72
CA ARG A 178 9.17 -13.18 15.14
C ARG A 178 8.43 -12.01 15.79
N ALA A 179 8.90 -10.78 15.53
CA ALA A 179 8.24 -9.57 16.05
C ALA A 179 6.81 -9.40 15.49
N LEU A 180 6.59 -9.68 14.22
CA LEU A 180 5.25 -9.67 13.61
C LEU A 180 4.35 -10.76 14.19
N THR A 181 4.86 -11.99 14.33
CA THR A 181 4.12 -13.10 14.96
C THR A 181 3.65 -12.73 16.37
N GLN A 182 4.51 -12.10 17.18
CA GLN A 182 4.12 -11.63 18.51
C GLN A 182 2.97 -10.62 18.47
N VAL A 183 2.98 -9.68 17.51
CA VAL A 183 1.91 -8.70 17.31
C VAL A 183 0.59 -9.38 16.95
N TYR A 184 0.62 -10.43 16.13
CA TYR A 184 -0.57 -11.19 15.73
C TYR A 184 -1.10 -12.04 16.91
N VAL A 185 -0.23 -12.81 17.55
CA VAL A 185 -0.62 -13.71 18.66
C VAL A 185 -1.13 -12.93 19.89
N SER A 186 -0.56 -11.76 20.17
CA SER A 186 -0.98 -10.93 21.31
C SER A 186 -2.28 -10.15 21.08
N GLY A 187 -2.78 -10.07 19.84
CA GLY A 187 -3.92 -9.23 19.47
C GLY A 187 -3.61 -7.73 19.37
N GLU A 188 -2.31 -7.33 19.46
CA GLU A 188 -1.90 -5.94 19.24
C GLU A 188 -2.30 -5.44 17.85
N ILE A 189 -2.41 -6.33 16.87
CA ILE A 189 -2.83 -5.96 15.51
C ILE A 189 -4.25 -5.40 15.47
N GLU A 190 -5.20 -6.02 16.22
CA GLU A 190 -6.58 -5.55 16.29
C GLU A 190 -6.67 -4.18 16.95
N THR A 191 -5.89 -3.96 18.01
CA THR A 191 -5.81 -2.67 18.69
C THR A 191 -5.26 -1.60 17.74
N SER A 192 -4.16 -1.91 17.03
CA SER A 192 -3.55 -1.01 16.04
C SER A 192 -4.52 -0.70 14.89
N PHE A 193 -5.19 -1.73 14.35
CA PHE A 193 -6.20 -1.55 13.31
C PHE A 193 -7.33 -0.63 13.79
N SER A 194 -7.88 -0.89 14.97
CA SER A 194 -8.96 -0.08 15.52
C SER A 194 -8.55 1.37 15.75
N GLN A 195 -7.34 1.60 16.23
CA GLN A 195 -6.80 2.93 16.50
C GLN A 195 -6.61 3.76 15.21
N TRP A 196 -6.09 3.15 14.14
CA TRP A 196 -5.67 3.88 12.95
C TRP A 196 -6.67 3.78 11.79
N LEU A 197 -7.39 2.67 11.70
CA LEU A 197 -8.28 2.36 10.59
C LEU A 197 -9.74 2.11 11.02
N GLY A 198 -10.02 2.05 12.32
CA GLY A 198 -11.36 1.75 12.85
C GLY A 198 -12.45 2.72 12.40
N ALA A 199 -12.10 3.99 12.12
CA ALA A 199 -13.02 4.96 11.53
C ALA A 199 -13.51 4.56 10.11
N PHE A 200 -12.81 3.70 9.42
CA PHE A 200 -13.13 3.23 8.06
C PHE A 200 -13.83 1.87 8.03
N GLY A 201 -14.07 1.27 9.19
CA GLY A 201 -14.79 0.01 9.33
C GLY A 201 -14.02 -1.05 10.10
N ARG A 202 -14.50 -2.30 10.01
CA ARG A 202 -13.84 -3.48 10.61
C ARG A 202 -12.88 -4.11 9.62
N ALA A 203 -11.88 -4.82 10.16
CA ALA A 203 -11.01 -5.68 9.36
C ALA A 203 -11.84 -6.66 8.51
N THR A 204 -11.46 -6.83 7.26
CA THR A 204 -12.11 -7.80 6.37
C THR A 204 -11.81 -9.22 6.82
N GLY A 205 -12.66 -10.19 6.42
CA GLY A 205 -12.37 -11.61 6.68
C GLY A 205 -11.04 -12.08 6.09
N LEU A 206 -10.62 -11.48 4.96
CA LEU A 206 -9.33 -11.78 4.34
C LEU A 206 -8.16 -11.26 5.18
N LEU A 207 -8.29 -10.06 5.78
CA LEU A 207 -7.27 -9.52 6.68
C LEU A 207 -7.16 -10.36 7.96
N ALA A 208 -8.28 -10.75 8.56
CA ALA A 208 -8.29 -11.63 9.73
C ALA A 208 -7.69 -13.02 9.43
N ALA A 209 -7.93 -13.56 8.23
CA ALA A 209 -7.31 -14.81 7.80
C ALA A 209 -5.79 -14.65 7.62
N MET A 210 -5.34 -13.52 7.08
CA MET A 210 -3.90 -13.20 6.98
C MET A 210 -3.25 -13.14 8.37
N ASP A 211 -3.86 -12.44 9.32
CA ASP A 211 -3.35 -12.33 10.70
C ASP A 211 -3.18 -13.72 11.33
N LEU A 212 -4.18 -14.59 11.18
CA LEU A 212 -4.13 -15.96 11.66
C LEU A 212 -3.01 -16.79 11.01
N LEU A 213 -2.85 -16.69 9.68
CA LEU A 213 -1.83 -17.44 8.94
C LEU A 213 -0.39 -16.95 9.24
N ASN A 214 -0.23 -15.70 9.66
CA ASN A 214 1.06 -15.12 10.04
C ASN A 214 1.36 -15.22 11.54
N ALA A 215 0.43 -15.70 12.34
CA ALA A 215 0.63 -16.08 13.75
C ALA A 215 1.34 -17.46 13.81
N ILE A 216 2.59 -17.51 13.32
CA ILE A 216 3.36 -18.74 13.18
C ILE A 216 3.77 -19.22 14.59
N PRO A 217 3.45 -20.47 15.00
CA PRO A 217 3.89 -21.01 16.29
C PRO A 217 5.43 -21.21 16.31
N ASP A 218 6.01 -21.12 17.52
CA ASP A 218 7.42 -21.46 17.79
C ASP A 218 7.66 -22.97 17.67
#